data_4968cfb0020dcdca1c762ed42946a7fd
#
_entry.id   4968cfb0020dcdca1c762ed42946a7fd
#
_cell.length_a   1.000
_cell.length_b   1.000
_cell.length_c   1.000
_cell.angle_alpha   90.00
_cell.angle_beta   90.00
_cell.angle_gamma   90.00
#
_symmetry.space_group_name_H-M   'P 1'
#
loop_
_entity.id
_entity.type
_entity.pdbx_description
1 polymer ?
#
loop_
_entity_poly.entity_id
_entity_poly.type
_entity_poly.pdbx_seq_one_letter_code
_entity_poly.pdbx_strand_id
1 'polypeptide(L)'
;MKNLPENKALTFVPLNDPPLSLESDRVKTHNWIKEKDRLEDICHWISNGGSLIDLCKNLSIQYSPVMKWINKEDQRRKEYEIALKDRNEWMVQELTNELKKICSVDVRKVFDESGNLLPPHSMPEDVVKALGAFELDDNGKVKVRFLDKLRAIEVLGKNLKMFVDRVEHTGTLTLEKMIEGSLPDDTSSEKN
;
A
#
# COMPACT_ATOMS: atom_id res chain seq x y z
N MET A 1 -4.26 26.09 -21.26
CA MET A 1 -4.31 25.77 -19.83
C MET A 1 -5.73 25.33 -19.52
N LYS A 2 -5.99 24.02 -19.45
CA LYS A 2 -7.31 23.48 -19.07
C LYS A 2 -7.32 23.37 -17.55
N ASN A 3 -8.28 24.05 -16.92
CA ASN A 3 -8.52 24.01 -15.50
C ASN A 3 -8.82 22.56 -15.08
N LEU A 4 -8.01 22.00 -14.16
CA LEU A 4 -8.38 20.78 -13.45
C LEU A 4 -9.65 21.05 -12.64
N PRO A 5 -10.63 20.13 -12.62
CA PRO A 5 -11.79 20.28 -11.76
C PRO A 5 -11.34 20.18 -10.29
N GLU A 6 -11.83 21.12 -9.50
CA GLU A 6 -11.65 21.17 -8.06
C GLU A 6 -12.05 19.83 -7.39
N ASN A 7 -11.15 19.34 -6.58
CA ASN A 7 -11.28 18.13 -5.79
C ASN A 7 -12.50 18.26 -4.85
N LYS A 8 -13.67 17.79 -5.28
CA LYS A 8 -14.80 17.59 -4.37
C LYS A 8 -14.39 16.50 -3.38
N ALA A 9 -13.93 16.93 -2.22
CA ALA A 9 -13.69 16.05 -1.08
C ALA A 9 -14.96 15.20 -0.87
N LEU A 10 -14.84 13.89 -1.11
CA LEU A 10 -15.85 12.92 -0.73
C LEU A 10 -15.95 12.97 0.81
N THR A 11 -16.96 13.64 1.31
CA THR A 11 -17.26 13.71 2.75
C THR A 11 -17.43 12.30 3.27
N PHE A 12 -16.56 11.95 4.20
CA PHE A 12 -16.61 10.70 4.96
C PHE A 12 -17.91 10.68 5.77
N VAL A 13 -18.85 9.81 5.39
CA VAL A 13 -20.05 9.54 6.16
C VAL A 13 -19.71 8.46 7.18
N PRO A 14 -19.86 8.69 8.50
CA PRO A 14 -19.55 7.68 9.50
C PRO A 14 -20.53 6.49 9.41
N LEU A 15 -19.97 5.31 9.57
CA LEU A 15 -20.62 3.99 9.49
C LEU A 15 -21.52 3.75 10.73
N ASN A 16 -22.75 4.28 10.76
CA ASN A 16 -23.72 3.99 11.82
C ASN A 16 -25.12 3.60 11.29
N ASP A 17 -25.26 3.27 10.01
CA ASP A 17 -26.54 2.79 9.51
C ASP A 17 -26.62 1.25 9.62
N PRO A 18 -27.81 0.71 10.03
CA PRO A 18 -28.03 -0.71 10.12
C PRO A 18 -27.87 -1.38 8.74
N PRO A 19 -27.47 -2.67 8.67
CA PRO A 19 -27.27 -3.34 7.41
C PRO A 19 -28.58 -3.36 6.62
N LEU A 20 -28.57 -2.71 5.44
CA LEU A 20 -29.65 -2.77 4.47
C LEU A 20 -29.91 -4.23 4.08
N SER A 21 -31.18 -4.62 3.88
CA SER A 21 -31.52 -6.00 3.52
C SER A 21 -30.79 -6.41 2.25
N LEU A 22 -30.23 -7.63 2.22
CA LEU A 22 -29.45 -8.18 1.11
C LEU A 22 -30.14 -8.07 -0.27
N GLU A 23 -31.47 -7.99 -0.26
CA GLU A 23 -32.28 -7.89 -1.47
C GLU A 23 -32.33 -6.45 -2.00
N SER A 24 -32.39 -5.44 -1.14
CA SER A 24 -32.31 -4.03 -1.52
C SER A 24 -30.94 -3.68 -2.11
N ASP A 25 -29.86 -4.25 -1.57
CA ASP A 25 -28.51 -4.02 -2.05
C ASP A 25 -28.26 -4.63 -3.43
N ARG A 26 -28.89 -5.78 -3.73
CA ARG A 26 -28.82 -6.40 -5.07
C ARG A 26 -29.47 -5.53 -6.13
N VAL A 27 -30.68 -5.03 -5.86
CA VAL A 27 -31.41 -4.15 -6.77
C VAL A 27 -30.64 -2.84 -6.98
N LYS A 28 -30.16 -2.25 -5.90
CA LYS A 28 -29.34 -1.02 -5.94
C LYS A 28 -28.07 -1.23 -6.77
N THR A 29 -27.36 -2.31 -6.54
CA THR A 29 -26.13 -2.65 -7.30
C THR A 29 -26.43 -2.84 -8.78
N HIS A 30 -27.50 -3.56 -9.12
CA HIS A 30 -27.90 -3.80 -10.51
C HIS A 30 -28.26 -2.50 -11.25
N ASN A 31 -28.96 -1.59 -10.59
CA ASN A 31 -29.31 -0.28 -11.16
C ASN A 31 -28.06 0.59 -11.34
N TRP A 32 -27.19 0.61 -10.31
CA TRP A 32 -25.95 1.38 -10.36
C TRP A 32 -25.02 0.96 -11.50
N ILE A 33 -24.84 -0.36 -11.73
CA ILE A 33 -24.02 -0.90 -12.84
C ILE A 33 -24.54 -0.49 -14.23
N LYS A 34 -25.85 -0.23 -14.38
CA LYS A 34 -26.45 0.14 -15.67
C LYS A 34 -26.31 1.61 -16.02
N GLU A 35 -25.94 2.44 -15.09
CA GLU A 35 -25.74 3.85 -15.35
C GLU A 35 -24.50 4.09 -16.20
N LYS A 36 -24.52 5.15 -16.98
CA LYS A 36 -23.45 5.54 -17.88
C LYS A 36 -22.20 5.93 -17.07
N ASP A 37 -21.02 5.71 -17.65
CA ASP A 37 -19.71 6.15 -17.15
C ASP A 37 -19.23 5.47 -15.83
N ARG A 38 -19.89 4.37 -15.39
CA ARG A 38 -19.51 3.68 -14.15
C ARG A 38 -18.13 3.05 -14.17
N LEU A 39 -17.66 2.62 -15.33
CA LEU A 39 -16.29 2.11 -15.46
C LEU A 39 -15.26 3.22 -15.22
N GLU A 40 -15.52 4.40 -15.78
CA GLU A 40 -14.66 5.57 -15.58
C GLU A 40 -14.62 5.99 -14.11
N ASP A 41 -15.78 6.05 -13.42
CA ASP A 41 -15.86 6.32 -11.98
C ASP A 41 -15.04 5.32 -11.16
N ILE A 42 -15.15 4.02 -11.46
CA ILE A 42 -14.39 2.95 -10.79
C ILE A 42 -12.89 3.13 -11.05
N CYS A 43 -12.50 3.29 -12.31
CA CYS A 43 -11.10 3.42 -12.68
C CYS A 43 -10.48 4.68 -12.05
N HIS A 44 -11.19 5.80 -12.07
CA HIS A 44 -10.74 7.03 -11.42
C HIS A 44 -10.56 6.87 -9.90
N TRP A 45 -11.52 6.22 -9.21
CA TRP A 45 -11.39 5.91 -7.78
C TRP A 45 -10.18 5.04 -7.48
N ILE A 46 -9.99 3.97 -8.27
CA ILE A 46 -8.86 3.04 -8.11
C ILE A 46 -7.53 3.74 -8.36
N SER A 47 -7.36 4.45 -9.48
CA SER A 47 -6.11 5.14 -9.84
C SER A 47 -5.68 6.18 -8.79
N ASN A 48 -6.64 6.76 -8.05
CA ASN A 48 -6.37 7.69 -6.95
C ASN A 48 -6.14 7.01 -5.58
N GLY A 49 -5.79 5.72 -5.57
CA GLY A 49 -5.41 4.99 -4.36
C GLY A 49 -6.54 4.24 -3.67
N GLY A 50 -7.79 4.38 -4.13
CA GLY A 50 -8.93 3.68 -3.56
C GLY A 50 -8.93 2.17 -3.82
N SER A 51 -9.78 1.42 -3.09
CA SER A 51 -10.06 0.02 -3.38
C SER A 51 -11.50 -0.16 -3.86
N LEU A 52 -11.74 -1.17 -4.70
CA LEU A 52 -13.11 -1.48 -5.15
C LEU A 52 -14.01 -1.89 -3.98
N ILE A 53 -13.43 -2.52 -2.95
CA ILE A 53 -14.17 -2.92 -1.75
C ILE A 53 -14.67 -1.68 -1.00
N ASP A 54 -13.80 -0.68 -0.83
CA ASP A 54 -14.17 0.56 -0.12
C ASP A 54 -15.17 1.39 -0.94
N LEU A 55 -15.01 1.44 -2.27
CA LEU A 55 -15.99 2.05 -3.15
C LEU A 55 -17.37 1.42 -2.97
N CYS A 56 -17.43 0.08 -3.00
CA CYS A 56 -18.68 -0.65 -2.81
C CYS A 56 -19.31 -0.41 -1.44
N LYS A 57 -18.50 -0.36 -0.37
CA LYS A 57 -18.98 -0.02 0.99
C LYS A 57 -19.55 1.40 1.03
N ASN A 58 -18.82 2.38 0.51
CA ASN A 58 -19.25 3.78 0.51
C ASN A 58 -20.57 4.00 -0.24
N LEU A 59 -20.77 3.25 -1.33
CA LEU A 59 -22.01 3.32 -2.12
C LEU A 59 -23.11 2.38 -1.60
N SER A 60 -22.84 1.56 -0.59
CA SER A 60 -23.73 0.50 -0.10
C SER A 60 -24.21 -0.42 -1.24
N ILE A 61 -23.26 -0.90 -2.05
CA ILE A 61 -23.47 -1.85 -3.15
C ILE A 61 -22.64 -3.11 -2.96
N GLN A 62 -23.02 -4.19 -3.62
CA GLN A 62 -22.33 -5.47 -3.48
C GLN A 62 -21.10 -5.56 -4.38
N TYR A 63 -19.95 -5.94 -3.81
CA TYR A 63 -18.68 -6.12 -4.52
C TYR A 63 -18.75 -7.20 -5.62
N SER A 64 -19.29 -8.37 -5.30
CA SER A 64 -19.27 -9.54 -6.21
C SER A 64 -19.98 -9.30 -7.55
N PRO A 65 -21.18 -8.69 -7.61
CA PRO A 65 -21.80 -8.35 -8.88
C PRO A 65 -21.03 -7.31 -9.69
N VAL A 66 -20.43 -6.30 -9.01
CA VAL A 66 -19.60 -5.28 -9.68
C VAL A 66 -18.38 -5.94 -10.32
N MET A 67 -17.67 -6.79 -9.58
CA MET A 67 -16.50 -7.51 -10.09
C MET A 67 -16.84 -8.45 -11.24
N LYS A 68 -18.00 -9.16 -11.18
CA LYS A 68 -18.50 -9.97 -12.29
C LYS A 68 -18.80 -9.12 -13.52
N TRP A 69 -19.35 -7.94 -13.34
CA TRP A 69 -19.66 -7.02 -14.45
C TRP A 69 -18.37 -6.48 -15.10
N ILE A 70 -17.34 -6.15 -14.33
CA ILE A 70 -16.03 -5.75 -14.85
C ILE A 70 -15.46 -6.88 -15.70
N ASN A 71 -15.44 -8.11 -15.17
CA ASN A 71 -14.84 -9.27 -15.83
C ASN A 71 -15.64 -9.81 -17.02
N LYS A 72 -16.88 -9.38 -17.22
CA LYS A 72 -17.75 -9.87 -18.30
C LYS A 72 -17.29 -9.42 -19.68
N GLU A 73 -16.65 -8.26 -19.77
CA GLU A 73 -16.15 -7.70 -21.02
C GLU A 73 -14.64 -7.45 -20.93
N ASP A 74 -13.91 -7.90 -21.95
CA ASP A 74 -12.46 -7.77 -22.00
C ASP A 74 -11.99 -6.32 -21.94
N GLN A 75 -12.74 -5.38 -22.54
CA GLN A 75 -12.41 -3.98 -22.50
C GLN A 75 -12.48 -3.43 -21.08
N ARG A 76 -13.57 -3.71 -20.33
CA ARG A 76 -13.71 -3.28 -18.94
C ARG A 76 -12.62 -3.85 -18.03
N ARG A 77 -12.29 -5.13 -18.23
CA ARG A 77 -11.22 -5.78 -17.48
C ARG A 77 -9.88 -5.10 -17.70
N LYS A 78 -9.52 -4.81 -18.96
CA LYS A 78 -8.27 -4.13 -19.30
C LYS A 78 -8.17 -2.73 -18.69
N GLU A 79 -9.24 -1.95 -18.78
CA GLU A 79 -9.26 -0.60 -18.19
C GLU A 79 -9.13 -0.65 -16.66
N TYR A 80 -9.78 -1.62 -16.01
CA TYR A 80 -9.63 -1.85 -14.58
C TYR A 80 -8.22 -2.30 -14.20
N GLU A 81 -7.58 -3.17 -14.98
CA GLU A 81 -6.19 -3.60 -14.78
C GLU A 81 -5.21 -2.42 -14.92
N ILE A 82 -5.44 -1.53 -15.88
CA ILE A 82 -4.65 -0.29 -16.03
C ILE A 82 -4.80 0.57 -14.77
N ALA A 83 -6.02 0.81 -14.31
CA ALA A 83 -6.26 1.59 -13.10
C ALA A 83 -5.60 0.98 -11.84
N LEU A 84 -5.56 -0.34 -11.73
CA LEU A 84 -4.83 -1.04 -10.67
C LEU A 84 -3.32 -0.83 -10.75
N LYS A 85 -2.77 -0.80 -11.96
CA LYS A 85 -1.34 -0.53 -12.19
C LYS A 85 -1.01 0.91 -11.79
N ASP A 86 -1.78 1.88 -12.27
CA ASP A 86 -1.61 3.30 -11.93
C ASP A 86 -1.67 3.52 -10.41
N ARG A 87 -2.63 2.88 -9.73
CA ARG A 87 -2.71 2.89 -8.26
C ARG A 87 -1.43 2.39 -7.60
N ASN A 88 -0.91 1.26 -8.08
CA ASN A 88 0.30 0.67 -7.50
C ASN A 88 1.51 1.58 -7.70
N GLU A 89 1.65 2.21 -8.87
CA GLU A 89 2.70 3.18 -9.16
C GLU A 89 2.58 4.40 -8.25
N TRP A 90 1.37 4.92 -8.07
CA TRP A 90 1.09 6.02 -7.14
C TRP A 90 1.45 5.66 -5.69
N MET A 91 1.03 4.47 -5.21
CA MET A 91 1.34 4.00 -3.86
C MET A 91 2.84 3.86 -3.61
N VAL A 92 3.59 3.31 -4.59
CA VAL A 92 5.05 3.21 -4.51
C VAL A 92 5.67 4.60 -4.39
N GLN A 93 5.18 5.55 -5.16
CA GLN A 93 5.69 6.92 -5.15
C GLN A 93 5.41 7.62 -3.81
N GLU A 94 4.21 7.44 -3.25
CA GLU A 94 3.83 7.99 -1.95
C GLU A 94 4.67 7.39 -0.81
N LEU A 95 4.80 6.07 -0.75
CA LEU A 95 5.67 5.40 0.22
C LEU A 95 7.14 5.85 0.10
N THR A 96 7.61 6.02 -1.13
CA THR A 96 8.97 6.53 -1.38
C THR A 96 9.13 7.96 -0.83
N ASN A 97 8.12 8.80 -0.98
CA ASN A 97 8.13 10.17 -0.45
C ASN A 97 8.12 10.17 1.09
N GLU A 98 7.33 9.30 1.73
CA GLU A 98 7.34 9.17 3.19
C GLU A 98 8.70 8.67 3.72
N LEU A 99 9.31 7.68 3.07
CA LEU A 99 10.67 7.22 3.43
C LEU A 99 11.71 8.33 3.26
N LYS A 100 11.62 9.13 2.19
CA LYS A 100 12.51 10.30 1.99
C LYS A 100 12.39 11.30 3.14
N LYS A 101 11.19 11.58 3.65
CA LYS A 101 10.99 12.49 4.79
C LYS A 101 11.70 11.96 6.05
N ILE A 102 11.56 10.65 6.34
CA ILE A 102 12.28 10.02 7.47
C ILE A 102 13.80 10.13 7.29
N CYS A 103 14.31 9.88 6.07
CA CYS A 103 15.75 9.96 5.77
C CYS A 103 16.31 11.37 5.89
N SER A 104 15.51 12.40 5.58
CA SER A 104 15.95 13.80 5.51
C SER A 104 15.61 14.64 6.74
N VAL A 105 14.93 14.06 7.74
CA VAL A 105 14.51 14.82 8.93
C VAL A 105 15.70 15.47 9.65
N ASP A 106 15.54 16.73 10.00
CA ASP A 106 16.47 17.46 10.87
C ASP A 106 15.96 17.39 12.31
N VAL A 107 16.63 16.56 13.11
CA VAL A 107 16.28 16.34 14.52
C VAL A 107 16.38 17.61 15.40
N ARG A 108 17.11 18.64 14.96
CA ARG A 108 17.20 19.90 15.72
C ARG A 108 15.89 20.66 15.78
N LYS A 109 15.00 20.43 14.81
CA LYS A 109 13.68 21.06 14.74
C LYS A 109 12.71 20.63 15.86
N VAL A 110 13.07 19.65 16.71
CA VAL A 110 12.29 19.30 17.89
C VAL A 110 12.54 20.23 19.06
N PHE A 111 13.54 21.09 18.99
CA PHE A 111 13.91 22.00 20.07
C PHE A 111 13.58 23.45 19.73
N ASP A 112 13.27 24.24 20.75
CA ASP A 112 13.16 25.68 20.65
C ASP A 112 14.57 26.33 20.67
N GLU A 113 14.61 27.68 20.54
CA GLU A 113 15.87 28.45 20.57
C GLU A 113 16.59 28.33 21.91
N SER A 114 15.90 27.98 22.98
CA SER A 114 16.45 27.77 24.33
C SER A 114 16.90 26.32 24.56
N GLY A 115 16.74 25.42 23.59
CA GLY A 115 17.10 24.02 23.70
C GLY A 115 16.06 23.14 24.42
N ASN A 116 14.86 23.66 24.68
CA ASN A 116 13.78 22.86 25.26
C ASN A 116 13.03 22.13 24.16
N LEU A 117 12.50 20.93 24.49
CA LEU A 117 11.69 20.16 23.60
C LEU A 117 10.38 20.88 23.29
N LEU A 118 10.06 21.06 22.01
CA LEU A 118 8.80 21.64 21.58
C LEU A 118 7.63 20.72 21.96
N PRO A 119 6.47 21.27 22.35
CA PRO A 119 5.27 20.47 22.51
C PRO A 119 4.85 19.86 21.15
N PRO A 120 4.27 18.65 21.15
CA PRO A 120 3.98 17.90 19.90
C PRO A 120 3.17 18.68 18.85
N HIS A 121 2.23 19.54 19.31
CA HIS A 121 1.38 20.35 18.42
C HIS A 121 2.14 21.53 17.75
N SER A 122 3.32 21.87 18.25
CA SER A 122 4.17 22.94 17.70
C SER A 122 5.33 22.41 16.86
N MET A 123 5.50 21.08 16.81
CA MET A 123 6.54 20.47 15.98
C MET A 123 6.17 20.55 14.49
N PRO A 124 7.15 20.78 13.60
CA PRO A 124 6.92 20.71 12.15
C PRO A 124 6.44 19.33 11.71
N GLU A 125 5.61 19.29 10.68
CA GLU A 125 4.98 18.06 10.18
C GLU A 125 6.00 17.00 9.71
N ASP A 126 7.10 17.44 9.07
CA ASP A 126 8.19 16.56 8.65
C ASP A 126 8.86 15.85 9.82
N VAL A 127 8.97 16.54 10.96
CA VAL A 127 9.52 15.98 12.20
C VAL A 127 8.53 14.99 12.82
N VAL A 128 7.25 15.38 12.94
CA VAL A 128 6.21 14.52 13.53
C VAL A 128 6.10 13.19 12.78
N LYS A 129 6.19 13.20 11.45
CA LYS A 129 6.18 11.98 10.62
C LYS A 129 7.38 11.06 10.83
N ALA A 130 8.50 11.61 11.30
CA ALA A 130 9.71 10.84 11.60
C ALA A 130 9.79 10.38 13.06
N LEU A 131 8.82 10.74 13.90
CA LEU A 131 8.77 10.32 15.29
C LEU A 131 8.23 8.89 15.42
N GLY A 132 8.93 8.06 16.17
CA GLY A 132 8.50 6.71 16.49
C GLY A 132 7.71 6.62 17.80
N ALA A 133 8.11 7.39 18.81
CA ALA A 133 7.43 7.38 20.12
C ALA A 133 7.76 8.63 20.95
N PHE A 134 6.83 8.97 21.85
CA PHE A 134 7.07 9.81 23.03
C PHE A 134 7.01 8.92 24.26
N GLU A 135 8.05 8.97 25.08
CA GLU A 135 8.15 8.22 26.32
C GLU A 135 8.30 9.21 27.47
N LEU A 136 7.64 8.95 28.59
CA LEU A 136 7.87 9.69 29.85
C LEU A 136 8.81 8.84 30.68
N ASP A 137 9.89 9.44 31.18
CA ASP A 137 10.74 8.77 32.17
C ASP A 137 10.12 8.86 33.57
N ASP A 138 10.70 8.12 34.54
CA ASP A 138 10.23 8.07 35.93
C ASP A 138 10.23 9.47 36.61
N ASN A 139 10.94 10.44 36.04
CA ASN A 139 11.02 11.82 36.54
C ASN A 139 10.06 12.76 35.80
N GLY A 140 9.17 12.22 34.94
CA GLY A 140 8.23 13.02 34.16
C GLY A 140 8.87 13.78 32.97
N LYS A 141 10.11 13.48 32.60
CA LYS A 141 10.75 14.08 31.42
C LYS A 141 10.33 13.33 30.15
N VAL A 142 10.00 14.10 29.12
CA VAL A 142 9.65 13.56 27.81
C VAL A 142 10.92 13.13 27.08
N LYS A 143 10.96 11.87 26.68
CA LYS A 143 11.97 11.34 25.74
C LYS A 143 11.31 11.17 24.37
N VAL A 144 12.02 11.62 23.35
CA VAL A 144 11.57 11.51 21.97
C VAL A 144 12.42 10.45 21.26
N ARG A 145 11.74 9.47 20.67
CA ARG A 145 12.39 8.44 19.84
C ARG A 145 12.02 8.68 18.38
N PHE A 146 13.01 8.77 17.52
CA PHE A 146 12.83 8.82 16.08
C PHE A 146 12.75 7.42 15.48
N LEU A 147 12.09 7.32 14.32
CA LEU A 147 12.16 6.14 13.49
C LEU A 147 13.61 5.88 13.04
N ASP A 148 13.93 4.62 12.82
CA ASP A 148 15.28 4.21 12.43
C ASP A 148 15.59 4.71 11.02
N LYS A 149 16.40 5.77 10.96
CA LYS A 149 16.82 6.41 9.71
C LYS A 149 17.66 5.47 8.83
N LEU A 150 18.52 4.66 9.42
CA LEU A 150 19.36 3.70 8.67
C LEU A 150 18.47 2.64 8.02
N ARG A 151 17.49 2.15 8.74
CA ARG A 151 16.52 1.20 8.22
C ARG A 151 15.67 1.79 7.09
N ALA A 152 15.24 3.04 7.22
CA ALA A 152 14.51 3.74 6.17
C ALA A 152 15.38 3.93 4.90
N ILE A 153 16.66 4.27 5.04
CA ILE A 153 17.62 4.40 3.93
C ILE A 153 17.82 3.03 3.25
N GLU A 154 17.97 1.96 4.02
CA GLU A 154 18.12 0.60 3.47
C GLU A 154 16.91 0.21 2.63
N VAL A 155 15.70 0.39 3.16
CA VAL A 155 14.45 0.07 2.45
C VAL A 155 14.31 0.91 1.18
N LEU A 156 14.59 2.21 1.27
CA LEU A 156 14.54 3.11 0.12
C LEU A 156 15.58 2.72 -0.95
N GLY A 157 16.80 2.41 -0.53
CA GLY A 157 17.89 2.01 -1.43
C GLY A 157 17.58 0.68 -2.15
N LYS A 158 16.98 -0.28 -1.46
CA LYS A 158 16.51 -1.55 -2.08
C LYS A 158 15.39 -1.29 -3.09
N ASN A 159 14.42 -0.44 -2.76
CA ASN A 159 13.33 -0.07 -3.68
C ASN A 159 13.88 0.60 -4.96
N LEU A 160 14.83 1.52 -4.80
CA LEU A 160 15.49 2.20 -5.92
C LEU A 160 16.54 1.32 -6.64
N LYS A 161 16.69 0.04 -6.23
CA LYS A 161 17.71 -0.89 -6.75
C LYS A 161 19.16 -0.37 -6.61
N MET A 162 19.40 0.51 -5.65
CA MET A 162 20.73 1.00 -5.32
C MET A 162 21.53 -0.06 -4.56
N PHE A 163 20.87 -0.88 -3.75
CA PHE A 163 21.44 -2.01 -3.02
C PHE A 163 20.91 -3.29 -3.64
N VAL A 164 21.74 -3.98 -4.38
CA VAL A 164 21.44 -5.31 -4.92
C VAL A 164 22.05 -6.32 -3.96
N ASP A 165 21.23 -7.15 -3.32
CA ASP A 165 21.74 -8.30 -2.59
C ASP A 165 22.35 -9.27 -3.62
N ARG A 166 23.68 -9.20 -3.81
CA ARG A 166 24.40 -10.07 -4.71
C ARG A 166 24.51 -11.45 -4.06
N VAL A 167 23.58 -12.32 -4.38
CA VAL A 167 23.69 -13.73 -4.00
C VAL A 167 24.67 -14.37 -4.98
N GLU A 168 25.93 -14.48 -4.59
CA GLU A 168 26.90 -15.25 -5.35
C GLU A 168 26.63 -16.73 -5.08
N HIS A 169 25.97 -17.38 -6.03
CA HIS A 169 25.94 -18.84 -6.05
C HIS A 169 27.33 -19.35 -6.47
N THR A 170 28.20 -19.58 -5.50
CA THR A 170 29.53 -20.18 -5.68
C THR A 170 29.46 -21.69 -5.90
N GLY A 171 28.37 -22.20 -6.42
CA GLY A 171 28.22 -23.60 -6.80
C GLY A 171 28.02 -23.71 -8.31
N THR A 172 28.98 -24.28 -9.02
CA THR A 172 28.76 -24.77 -10.39
C THR A 172 27.79 -25.95 -10.27
N LEU A 173 26.49 -25.67 -10.45
CA LEU A 173 25.50 -26.71 -10.69
C LEU A 173 25.74 -27.23 -12.11
N THR A 174 26.59 -28.25 -12.26
CA THR A 174 26.67 -28.98 -13.50
C THR A 174 25.40 -29.80 -13.67
N LEU A 175 24.94 -29.89 -14.94
CA LEU A 175 23.73 -30.67 -15.28
C LEU A 175 23.82 -32.12 -14.77
N GLU A 176 25.03 -32.68 -14.68
CA GLU A 176 25.34 -33.98 -14.10
C GLU A 176 24.96 -34.12 -12.65
N LYS A 177 25.23 -33.11 -11.79
CA LYS A 177 24.82 -33.11 -10.38
C LYS A 177 23.30 -32.98 -10.17
N MET A 178 22.62 -32.32 -11.12
CA MET A 178 21.14 -32.26 -11.08
C MET A 178 20.52 -33.62 -11.45
N ILE A 179 21.15 -34.37 -12.34
CA ILE A 179 20.67 -35.69 -12.75
C ILE A 179 20.95 -36.73 -11.67
N GLU A 180 22.12 -36.71 -11.04
CA GLU A 180 22.46 -37.62 -9.92
C GLU A 180 21.54 -37.47 -8.71
N GLY A 181 21.09 -36.24 -8.40
CA GLY A 181 20.14 -35.97 -7.31
C GLY A 181 18.69 -36.34 -7.60
N SER A 182 18.35 -36.70 -8.84
CA SER A 182 16.98 -37.05 -9.25
C SER A 182 16.78 -38.53 -9.58
N LEU A 183 17.81 -39.38 -9.45
CA LEU A 183 17.65 -40.81 -9.61
C LEU A 183 17.17 -41.42 -8.30
N PRO A 184 16.08 -42.23 -8.29
CA PRO A 184 15.69 -42.97 -7.11
C PRO A 184 16.75 -44.02 -6.77
N ASP A 185 17.09 -44.16 -5.48
CA ASP A 185 17.96 -45.20 -4.96
C ASP A 185 17.35 -46.57 -5.23
N ASP A 186 17.85 -47.23 -6.28
CA ASP A 186 17.51 -48.60 -6.65
C ASP A 186 18.45 -49.56 -5.90
N THR A 187 18.30 -49.61 -4.56
CA THR A 187 18.95 -50.65 -3.75
C THR A 187 17.94 -51.35 -2.85
N SER A 188 17.07 -52.12 -3.46
CA SER A 188 16.38 -53.19 -2.73
C SER A 188 16.09 -54.36 -3.67
N SER A 189 17.08 -55.19 -3.95
CA SER A 189 16.84 -56.58 -4.27
C SER A 189 18.14 -57.38 -4.12
N GLU A 190 17.96 -58.52 -3.51
CA GLU A 190 18.82 -59.70 -3.42
C GLU A 190 19.68 -59.82 -2.19
N LYS A 191 19.08 -60.47 -1.19
CA LYS A 191 19.74 -61.67 -0.54
C LYS A 191 18.66 -62.67 -0.10
N ASN A 192 18.78 -63.83 -0.71
CA ASN A 192 18.29 -65.16 -0.32
C ASN A 192 17.85 -65.36 1.11
#